data_0c0a6990412aacd10cba9866b5151c56
#
_entry.id   0c0a6990412aacd10cba9866b5151c56
#
_cell.length_a   1.000
_cell.length_b   1.000
_cell.length_c   1.000
_cell.angle_alpha   90.00
_cell.angle_beta   90.00
_cell.angle_gamma   90.00
#
_symmetry.space_group_name_H-M   'P 1'
#
loop_
_entity.id
_entity.type
_entity.pdbx_description
1 polymer ?
#
loop_
_entity_poly.entity_id
_entity_poly.type
_entity_poly.pdbx_seq_one_letter_code
_entity_poly.pdbx_strand_id
1 'polypeptide(L)'
;PATEAPAAAAEQAPAAAAPAASPQKIDLAQGEASYSGICLACHGEGGAGVADIPTQPRLAHQHPDYFIKQMMEFRSGARENAVMEGMAQAVSEEDIHNIAAWLLAQKPAQGAAADKELAQLGERIYRGGVADRKIPACAGCHSPNGAGIPAQYPRLAGQFSDYTIAQLNQFRDGTRKNNQSMADIAGKMNDREIKAVAEYIAGLH
;
A
#
# COMPACT_ATOMS: atom_id res chain seq x y z
N PRO A 1 16.78 6.75 58.44
CA PRO A 1 16.19 6.20 57.22
C PRO A 1 15.24 7.20 56.63
N ALA A 2 15.62 7.76 55.51
CA ALA A 2 14.81 8.71 54.71
C ALA A 2 13.90 7.90 53.79
N THR A 3 12.59 8.08 53.93
CA THR A 3 11.58 7.56 53.02
C THR A 3 11.45 8.45 51.79
N GLU A 4 11.83 7.91 50.70
CA GLU A 4 11.68 8.53 49.35
C GLU A 4 10.23 8.35 48.86
N ALA A 5 9.56 9.43 48.58
CA ALA A 5 8.20 9.47 48.04
C ALA A 5 8.17 9.13 46.58
N PRO A 6 7.18 8.39 46.05
CA PRO A 6 7.11 8.04 44.64
C PRO A 6 6.73 9.30 43.82
N ALA A 7 7.48 9.49 42.70
CA ALA A 7 7.20 10.52 41.72
C ALA A 7 5.86 10.27 41.03
N ALA A 8 4.99 11.30 41.02
CA ALA A 8 3.71 11.29 40.36
C ALA A 8 3.90 11.20 38.84
N ALA A 9 3.30 10.18 38.21
CA ALA A 9 3.21 10.06 36.77
C ALA A 9 2.33 11.21 36.23
N ALA A 10 2.90 12.02 35.34
CA ALA A 10 2.16 13.04 34.63
C ALA A 10 1.19 12.38 33.62
N GLU A 11 -0.09 12.49 33.92
CA GLU A 11 -1.19 12.09 33.05
C GLU A 11 -1.19 13.01 31.81
N GLN A 12 -0.85 12.47 30.65
CA GLN A 12 -0.95 13.20 29.39
C GLN A 12 -2.42 13.36 29.03
N ALA A 13 -2.88 14.61 28.99
CA ALA A 13 -4.21 14.95 28.51
C ALA A 13 -4.42 14.45 27.07
N PRO A 14 -5.60 13.93 26.69
CA PRO A 14 -5.87 13.50 25.34
C PRO A 14 -5.77 14.70 24.39
N ALA A 15 -4.99 14.53 23.32
CA ALA A 15 -4.87 15.51 22.25
C ALA A 15 -6.28 15.81 21.70
N ALA A 16 -6.64 17.09 21.64
CA ALA A 16 -7.91 17.55 21.10
C ALA A 16 -8.07 17.00 19.67
N ALA A 17 -9.19 16.29 19.43
CA ALA A 17 -9.55 15.82 18.11
C ALA A 17 -9.66 17.03 17.16
N ALA A 18 -8.95 16.97 16.04
CA ALA A 18 -9.08 17.97 14.98
C ALA A 18 -10.56 18.03 14.52
N PRO A 19 -11.09 19.21 14.16
CA PRO A 19 -12.47 19.32 13.70
C PRO A 19 -12.68 18.41 12.51
N ALA A 20 -13.74 17.59 12.54
CA ALA A 20 -14.14 16.74 11.43
C ALA A 20 -14.36 17.63 10.20
N ALA A 21 -13.54 17.41 9.15
CA ALA A 21 -13.72 18.11 7.89
C ALA A 21 -15.13 17.80 7.36
N SER A 22 -15.81 18.81 6.84
CA SER A 22 -17.11 18.64 6.19
C SER A 22 -16.98 17.56 5.11
N PRO A 23 -17.97 16.68 4.91
CA PRO A 23 -17.88 15.62 3.90
C PRO A 23 -17.62 16.24 2.53
N GLN A 24 -16.46 15.99 1.98
CA GLN A 24 -16.05 16.50 0.68
C GLN A 24 -16.94 15.86 -0.39
N LYS A 25 -17.57 16.67 -1.23
CA LYS A 25 -18.36 16.19 -2.35
C LYS A 25 -17.41 15.60 -3.41
N ILE A 26 -17.49 14.30 -3.63
CA ILE A 26 -16.69 13.60 -4.62
C ILE A 26 -17.22 13.92 -6.04
N ASP A 27 -16.29 14.26 -6.93
CA ASP A 27 -16.52 14.45 -8.37
C ASP A 27 -15.69 13.43 -9.18
N LEU A 28 -16.36 12.39 -9.68
CA LEU A 28 -15.70 11.32 -10.44
C LEU A 28 -15.19 11.81 -11.80
N ALA A 29 -15.85 12.77 -12.44
CA ALA A 29 -15.41 13.32 -13.71
C ALA A 29 -14.12 14.15 -13.54
N GLN A 30 -14.06 14.95 -12.48
CA GLN A 30 -12.83 15.64 -12.10
C GLN A 30 -11.72 14.67 -11.74
N GLY A 31 -12.03 13.57 -11.01
CA GLY A 31 -11.07 12.51 -10.70
C GLY A 31 -10.48 11.86 -11.94
N GLU A 32 -11.30 11.56 -12.94
CA GLU A 32 -10.87 11.05 -14.25
C GLU A 32 -9.97 12.04 -14.98
N ALA A 33 -10.37 13.31 -15.05
CA ALA A 33 -9.62 14.36 -15.73
C ALA A 33 -8.25 14.57 -15.09
N SER A 34 -8.19 14.68 -13.76
CA SER A 34 -6.93 14.85 -13.01
C SER A 34 -6.04 13.62 -13.14
N TYR A 35 -6.60 12.40 -13.06
CA TYR A 35 -5.85 11.17 -13.30
C TYR A 35 -5.24 11.13 -14.70
N SER A 36 -6.04 11.40 -15.72
CA SER A 36 -5.61 11.37 -17.12
C SER A 36 -4.52 12.39 -17.43
N GLY A 37 -4.56 13.54 -16.80
CA GLY A 37 -3.56 14.59 -17.00
C GLY A 37 -2.21 14.32 -16.31
N ILE A 38 -2.19 13.58 -15.21
CA ILE A 38 -1.00 13.49 -14.34
C ILE A 38 -0.53 12.05 -14.15
N CYS A 39 -1.43 11.09 -14.00
CA CYS A 39 -1.10 9.72 -13.56
C CYS A 39 -1.01 8.71 -14.70
N LEU A 40 -1.78 8.92 -15.77
CA LEU A 40 -2.01 7.99 -16.87
C LEU A 40 -0.72 7.45 -17.50
N ALA A 41 0.24 8.33 -17.79
CA ALA A 41 1.47 7.95 -18.50
C ALA A 41 2.27 6.85 -17.78
N CYS A 42 2.20 6.84 -16.47
CA CYS A 42 2.97 5.90 -15.63
C CYS A 42 2.12 4.76 -15.07
N HIS A 43 0.85 5.01 -14.78
CA HIS A 43 -0.03 4.04 -14.12
C HIS A 43 -1.05 3.40 -15.06
N GLY A 44 -1.03 3.75 -16.34
CA GLY A 44 -1.86 3.15 -17.39
C GLY A 44 -3.31 3.61 -17.36
N GLU A 45 -4.05 3.26 -18.39
CA GLU A 45 -5.47 3.59 -18.53
C GLU A 45 -6.26 2.94 -17.37
N GLY A 46 -7.13 3.72 -16.74
CA GLY A 46 -7.92 3.27 -15.60
C GLY A 46 -7.10 2.79 -14.39
N GLY A 47 -5.81 3.08 -14.34
CA GLY A 47 -4.93 2.57 -13.29
C GLY A 47 -4.53 1.10 -13.47
N ALA A 48 -4.71 0.53 -14.65
CA ALA A 48 -4.41 -0.89 -14.92
C ALA A 48 -2.90 -1.21 -14.94
N GLY A 49 -2.06 -0.18 -14.92
CA GLY A 49 -0.60 -0.30 -15.02
C GLY A 49 -0.12 -0.33 -16.48
N VAL A 50 1.17 -0.13 -16.67
CA VAL A 50 1.85 -0.23 -17.96
C VAL A 50 2.80 -1.41 -17.91
N ALA A 51 2.61 -2.38 -18.83
CA ALA A 51 3.35 -3.65 -18.80
C ALA A 51 4.87 -3.47 -18.96
N ASP A 52 5.29 -2.46 -19.72
CA ASP A 52 6.72 -2.19 -19.99
C ASP A 52 7.45 -1.51 -18.81
N ILE A 53 6.70 -1.06 -17.79
CA ILE A 53 7.27 -0.44 -16.60
C ILE A 53 6.68 -1.04 -15.30
N PRO A 54 6.86 -2.36 -15.07
CA PRO A 54 6.19 -3.11 -14.00
C PRO A 54 6.62 -2.72 -12.58
N THR A 55 7.57 -1.81 -12.44
CA THR A 55 7.96 -1.20 -11.17
C THR A 55 7.01 -0.06 -10.74
N GLN A 56 6.17 0.42 -11.65
CA GLN A 56 5.12 1.40 -11.37
C GLN A 56 3.80 0.67 -11.11
N PRO A 57 3.12 0.92 -9.97
CA PRO A 57 2.02 0.07 -9.55
C PRO A 57 0.75 0.25 -10.36
N ARG A 58 -0.02 -0.83 -10.42
CA ARG A 58 -1.44 -0.78 -10.74
C ARG A 58 -2.18 -0.10 -9.60
N LEU A 59 -3.06 0.83 -9.96
CA LEU A 59 -3.85 1.62 -9.01
C LEU A 59 -5.35 1.30 -9.06
N ALA A 60 -5.80 0.63 -10.14
CA ALA A 60 -7.19 0.27 -10.35
C ALA A 60 -7.77 -0.49 -9.15
N HIS A 61 -8.96 -0.07 -8.72
CA HIS A 61 -9.71 -0.68 -7.63
C HIS A 61 -8.97 -0.73 -6.28
N GLN A 62 -8.01 0.18 -6.06
CA GLN A 62 -7.37 0.34 -4.75
C GLN A 62 -8.33 1.05 -3.78
N HIS A 63 -8.21 0.73 -2.49
CA HIS A 63 -8.98 1.40 -1.45
C HIS A 63 -8.66 2.89 -1.37
N PRO A 64 -9.67 3.79 -1.40
CA PRO A 64 -9.47 5.23 -1.37
C PRO A 64 -8.60 5.71 -0.22
N ASP A 65 -8.88 5.27 1.01
CA ASP A 65 -8.13 5.69 2.18
C ASP A 65 -6.65 5.32 2.09
N TYR A 66 -6.34 4.14 1.51
CA TYR A 66 -4.95 3.75 1.29
C TYR A 66 -4.28 4.62 0.22
N PHE A 67 -4.97 4.89 -0.90
CA PHE A 67 -4.46 5.76 -1.95
C PHE A 67 -4.18 7.16 -1.41
N ILE A 68 -5.16 7.76 -0.72
CA ILE A 68 -5.05 9.10 -0.11
C ILE A 68 -3.86 9.13 0.87
N LYS A 69 -3.80 8.15 1.78
CA LYS A 69 -2.68 8.02 2.72
C LYS A 69 -1.33 8.00 1.99
N GLN A 70 -1.19 7.20 0.93
CA GLN A 70 0.07 7.12 0.20
C GLN A 70 0.44 8.45 -0.49
N MET A 71 -0.54 9.14 -1.10
CA MET A 71 -0.31 10.46 -1.72
C MET A 71 0.13 11.49 -0.69
N MET A 72 -0.51 11.53 0.47
CA MET A 72 -0.13 12.44 1.56
C MET A 72 1.24 12.11 2.15
N GLU A 73 1.60 10.83 2.24
CA GLU A 73 2.90 10.39 2.72
C GLU A 73 4.03 10.65 1.72
N PHE A 74 3.79 10.56 0.41
CA PHE A 74 4.73 11.04 -0.59
C PHE A 74 4.93 12.55 -0.50
N ARG A 75 3.85 13.32 -0.35
CA ARG A 75 3.88 14.79 -0.22
C ARG A 75 4.68 15.27 1.00
N SER A 76 4.57 14.54 2.11
CA SER A 76 5.27 14.87 3.36
C SER A 76 6.68 14.28 3.47
N GLY A 77 7.08 13.41 2.54
CA GLY A 77 8.35 12.66 2.62
C GLY A 77 8.32 11.47 3.59
N ALA A 78 7.19 11.17 4.23
CA ALA A 78 7.06 9.98 5.10
C ALA A 78 7.18 8.66 4.31
N ARG A 79 6.85 8.70 3.02
CA ARG A 79 7.17 7.66 2.04
C ARG A 79 8.06 8.26 0.95
N GLU A 80 9.33 7.86 0.94
CA GLU A 80 10.32 8.43 0.03
C GLU A 80 10.19 7.86 -1.39
N ASN A 81 10.00 8.72 -2.36
CA ASN A 81 10.11 8.44 -3.80
C ASN A 81 10.10 9.78 -4.54
N ALA A 82 11.24 10.18 -5.12
CA ALA A 82 11.43 11.52 -5.71
C ALA A 82 10.40 11.83 -6.83
N VAL A 83 10.02 10.83 -7.63
CA VAL A 83 9.02 11.04 -8.70
C VAL A 83 7.64 11.26 -8.09
N MET A 84 7.22 10.36 -7.18
CA MET A 84 5.89 10.43 -6.58
C MET A 84 5.73 11.62 -5.63
N GLU A 85 6.80 12.10 -5.00
CA GLU A 85 6.80 13.33 -4.23
C GLU A 85 6.41 14.53 -5.11
N GLY A 86 7.08 14.69 -6.26
CA GLY A 86 6.75 15.74 -7.22
C GLY A 86 5.32 15.62 -7.75
N MET A 87 4.88 14.40 -8.08
CA MET A 87 3.50 14.18 -8.54
C MET A 87 2.48 14.49 -7.46
N ALA A 88 2.72 14.07 -6.22
CA ALA A 88 1.81 14.32 -5.10
C ALA A 88 1.70 15.80 -4.74
N GLN A 89 2.78 16.58 -4.93
CA GLN A 89 2.75 18.03 -4.75
C GLN A 89 1.98 18.75 -5.86
N ALA A 90 1.98 18.23 -7.09
CA ALA A 90 1.29 18.80 -8.23
C ALA A 90 -0.23 18.62 -8.22
N VAL A 91 -0.76 17.70 -7.40
CA VAL A 91 -2.20 17.39 -7.33
C VAL A 91 -2.81 18.07 -6.10
N SER A 92 -3.97 18.70 -6.22
CA SER A 92 -4.68 19.26 -5.06
C SER A 92 -5.17 18.14 -4.11
N GLU A 93 -5.44 18.45 -2.84
CA GLU A 93 -6.00 17.48 -1.90
C GLU A 93 -7.40 17.03 -2.34
N GLU A 94 -8.21 17.95 -2.86
CA GLU A 94 -9.51 17.66 -3.43
C GLU A 94 -9.39 16.67 -4.60
N ASP A 95 -8.46 16.89 -5.53
CA ASP A 95 -8.23 15.97 -6.64
C ASP A 95 -7.70 14.60 -6.19
N ILE A 96 -6.89 14.54 -5.14
CA ILE A 96 -6.45 13.26 -4.56
C ILE A 96 -7.68 12.43 -4.12
N HIS A 97 -8.66 13.04 -3.48
CA HIS A 97 -9.90 12.37 -3.08
C HIS A 97 -10.76 11.95 -4.28
N ASN A 98 -10.89 12.82 -5.26
CA ASN A 98 -11.64 12.54 -6.49
C ASN A 98 -10.99 11.40 -7.30
N ILE A 99 -9.67 11.42 -7.47
CA ILE A 99 -8.89 10.35 -8.11
C ILE A 99 -9.06 9.03 -7.34
N ALA A 100 -8.98 9.05 -6.01
CA ALA A 100 -9.14 7.86 -5.18
C ALA A 100 -10.49 7.19 -5.40
N ALA A 101 -11.56 7.98 -5.41
CA ALA A 101 -12.91 7.48 -5.65
C ALA A 101 -13.10 6.97 -7.09
N TRP A 102 -12.54 7.67 -8.07
CA TRP A 102 -12.57 7.25 -9.47
C TRP A 102 -11.80 5.94 -9.70
N LEU A 103 -10.61 5.77 -9.09
CA LEU A 103 -9.82 4.54 -9.14
C LEU A 103 -10.55 3.35 -8.52
N LEU A 104 -11.28 3.54 -7.42
CA LEU A 104 -12.10 2.49 -6.81
C LEU A 104 -13.18 1.99 -7.78
N ALA A 105 -13.75 2.86 -8.60
CA ALA A 105 -14.77 2.52 -9.57
C ALA A 105 -14.22 1.76 -10.80
N GLN A 106 -12.90 1.76 -11.00
CA GLN A 106 -12.28 1.03 -12.11
C GLN A 106 -12.35 -0.48 -11.90
N LYS A 107 -12.32 -1.24 -13.00
CA LYS A 107 -12.24 -2.70 -12.93
C LYS A 107 -10.92 -3.11 -12.29
N PRO A 108 -10.91 -4.07 -11.36
CA PRO A 108 -9.69 -4.61 -10.80
C PRO A 108 -8.75 -5.07 -11.91
N ALA A 109 -7.49 -4.63 -11.86
CA ALA A 109 -6.49 -5.11 -12.80
C ALA A 109 -6.25 -6.60 -12.57
N GLN A 110 -6.23 -7.37 -13.65
CA GLN A 110 -5.87 -8.78 -13.62
C GLN A 110 -4.41 -8.94 -14.03
N GLY A 111 -3.69 -9.73 -13.28
CA GLY A 111 -2.33 -10.12 -13.57
C GLY A 111 -2.23 -11.64 -13.75
N ALA A 112 -1.02 -12.11 -13.98
CA ALA A 112 -0.72 -13.53 -14.05
C ALA A 112 0.65 -13.78 -13.40
N ALA A 113 0.80 -14.92 -12.74
CA ALA A 113 2.10 -15.41 -12.32
C ALA A 113 2.88 -15.90 -13.54
N ALA A 114 4.13 -15.48 -13.65
CA ALA A 114 5.03 -15.93 -14.73
C ALA A 114 5.69 -17.27 -14.39
N ASP A 115 5.99 -17.51 -13.11
CA ASP A 115 6.61 -18.71 -12.58
C ASP A 115 5.64 -19.48 -11.68
N LYS A 116 5.14 -20.61 -12.19
CA LYS A 116 4.15 -21.44 -11.50
C LYS A 116 4.71 -22.09 -10.21
N GLU A 117 5.95 -22.53 -10.21
CA GLU A 117 6.55 -23.20 -9.04
C GLU A 117 6.78 -22.17 -7.93
N LEU A 118 7.27 -21.00 -8.32
CA LEU A 118 7.49 -19.89 -7.41
C LEU A 118 6.15 -19.40 -6.85
N ALA A 119 5.11 -19.27 -7.66
CA ALA A 119 3.77 -18.91 -7.23
C ALA A 119 3.17 -19.92 -6.23
N GLN A 120 3.42 -21.23 -6.40
CA GLN A 120 2.99 -22.24 -5.42
C GLN A 120 3.68 -22.10 -4.07
N LEU A 121 4.97 -21.75 -4.06
CA LEU A 121 5.66 -21.40 -2.81
C LEU A 121 5.05 -20.14 -2.20
N GLY A 122 4.79 -19.12 -3.03
CA GLY A 122 4.15 -17.88 -2.65
C GLY A 122 2.77 -18.09 -2.03
N GLU A 123 1.97 -18.98 -2.60
CA GLU A 123 0.66 -19.35 -2.04
C GLU A 123 0.77 -19.89 -0.63
N ARG A 124 1.69 -20.82 -0.39
CA ARG A 124 1.89 -21.37 0.96
C ARG A 124 2.26 -20.30 1.97
N ILE A 125 3.16 -19.37 1.60
CA ILE A 125 3.57 -18.26 2.47
C ILE A 125 2.42 -17.27 2.66
N TYR A 126 1.75 -16.89 1.59
CA TYR A 126 0.65 -15.93 1.64
C TYR A 126 -0.50 -16.41 2.53
N ARG A 127 -0.86 -17.71 2.43
CA ARG A 127 -1.98 -18.31 3.17
C ARG A 127 -1.59 -18.83 4.54
N GLY A 128 -0.37 -19.31 4.72
CA GLY A 128 0.08 -20.00 5.95
C GLY A 128 1.16 -19.27 6.75
N GLY A 129 1.83 -18.30 6.15
CA GLY A 129 2.99 -17.67 6.77
C GLY A 129 4.22 -18.60 6.84
N VAL A 130 5.19 -18.26 7.70
CA VAL A 130 6.37 -19.09 8.02
C VAL A 130 6.55 -19.12 9.53
N ALA A 131 6.02 -20.15 10.16
CA ALA A 131 5.90 -20.24 11.62
C ALA A 131 7.26 -20.13 12.35
N ASP A 132 8.29 -20.85 11.87
CA ASP A 132 9.63 -20.90 12.49
C ASP A 132 10.29 -19.51 12.59
N ARG A 133 9.94 -18.60 11.67
CA ARG A 133 10.45 -17.22 11.66
C ARG A 133 9.41 -16.20 12.09
N LYS A 134 8.27 -16.65 12.58
CA LYS A 134 7.19 -15.76 13.03
C LYS A 134 6.76 -14.76 11.94
N ILE A 135 6.67 -15.22 10.68
CA ILE A 135 6.09 -14.49 9.57
C ILE A 135 4.62 -14.87 9.51
N PRO A 136 3.68 -13.94 9.76
CA PRO A 136 2.26 -14.23 9.71
C PRO A 136 1.78 -14.47 8.27
N ALA A 137 0.64 -15.12 8.11
CA ALA A 137 -0.01 -15.23 6.81
C ALA A 137 -0.44 -13.85 6.29
N CYS A 138 -0.03 -13.49 5.08
CA CYS A 138 -0.42 -12.22 4.44
C CYS A 138 -1.93 -12.11 4.29
N ALA A 139 -2.60 -13.25 4.05
CA ALA A 139 -4.05 -13.36 3.92
C ALA A 139 -4.82 -12.88 5.16
N GLY A 140 -4.20 -12.91 6.36
CA GLY A 140 -4.84 -12.44 7.59
C GLY A 140 -5.13 -10.94 7.59
N CYS A 141 -4.30 -10.15 6.91
CA CYS A 141 -4.47 -8.70 6.79
C CYS A 141 -4.94 -8.30 5.39
N HIS A 142 -4.39 -8.91 4.33
CA HIS A 142 -4.67 -8.52 2.96
C HIS A 142 -5.82 -9.33 2.31
N SER A 143 -6.54 -10.12 3.08
CA SER A 143 -7.62 -11.03 2.65
C SER A 143 -7.13 -12.24 1.82
N PRO A 144 -7.83 -13.38 1.85
CA PRO A 144 -7.42 -14.59 1.13
C PRO A 144 -7.31 -14.43 -0.38
N ASN A 145 -8.10 -13.52 -0.96
CA ASN A 145 -8.09 -13.16 -2.38
C ASN A 145 -7.31 -11.86 -2.68
N GLY A 146 -6.57 -11.33 -1.72
CA GLY A 146 -5.79 -10.12 -1.91
C GLY A 146 -6.61 -8.83 -2.08
N ALA A 147 -7.89 -8.85 -1.74
CA ALA A 147 -8.75 -7.66 -1.84
C ALA A 147 -8.36 -6.57 -0.84
N GLY A 148 -7.67 -6.92 0.24
CA GLY A 148 -7.39 -6.02 1.36
C GLY A 148 -8.59 -5.83 2.28
N ILE A 149 -8.45 -4.88 3.20
CA ILE A 149 -9.53 -4.44 4.10
C ILE A 149 -9.58 -2.91 4.01
N PRO A 150 -10.71 -2.32 3.58
CA PRO A 150 -10.84 -0.87 3.46
C PRO A 150 -10.37 -0.13 4.71
N ALA A 151 -9.73 1.02 4.51
CA ALA A 151 -9.11 1.89 5.51
C ALA A 151 -7.94 1.29 6.31
N GLN A 152 -7.73 -0.05 6.28
CA GLN A 152 -6.70 -0.71 7.08
C GLN A 152 -5.56 -1.29 6.23
N TYR A 153 -5.90 -2.14 5.25
CA TYR A 153 -4.91 -2.88 4.47
C TYR A 153 -5.18 -2.76 2.97
N PRO A 154 -4.15 -2.49 2.14
CA PRO A 154 -4.34 -2.30 0.72
C PRO A 154 -4.73 -3.59 -0.02
N ARG A 155 -5.40 -3.41 -1.15
CA ARG A 155 -5.55 -4.43 -2.17
C ARG A 155 -4.18 -4.77 -2.74
N LEU A 156 -3.88 -6.07 -2.88
CA LEU A 156 -2.66 -6.61 -3.48
C LEU A 156 -2.94 -7.40 -4.76
N ALA A 157 -4.15 -7.99 -4.89
CA ALA A 157 -4.50 -8.88 -5.97
C ALA A 157 -4.23 -8.29 -7.36
N GLY A 158 -3.53 -9.04 -8.19
CA GLY A 158 -3.19 -8.66 -9.54
C GLY A 158 -2.09 -7.59 -9.67
N GLN A 159 -1.40 -7.21 -8.59
CA GLN A 159 -0.31 -6.23 -8.64
C GLN A 159 0.91 -6.81 -9.36
N PHE A 160 1.68 -5.97 -10.02
CA PHE A 160 2.93 -6.39 -10.66
C PHE A 160 3.89 -7.03 -9.66
N SER A 161 4.48 -8.16 -10.06
CA SER A 161 5.49 -8.87 -9.27
C SER A 161 6.69 -7.98 -8.95
N ASP A 162 7.24 -7.28 -9.94
CA ASP A 162 8.39 -6.39 -9.77
C ASP A 162 8.11 -5.25 -8.79
N TYR A 163 6.92 -4.65 -8.85
CA TYR A 163 6.53 -3.64 -7.88
C TYR A 163 6.44 -4.23 -6.47
N THR A 164 5.82 -5.39 -6.33
CA THR A 164 5.66 -6.06 -5.03
C THR A 164 7.03 -6.43 -4.43
N ILE A 165 7.95 -6.97 -5.25
CA ILE A 165 9.33 -7.25 -4.85
C ILE A 165 10.03 -5.98 -4.37
N ALA A 166 9.94 -4.91 -5.15
CA ALA A 166 10.55 -3.62 -4.80
C ALA A 166 10.02 -3.10 -3.45
N GLN A 167 8.70 -3.16 -3.22
CA GLN A 167 8.11 -2.66 -1.98
C GLN A 167 8.50 -3.51 -0.76
N LEU A 168 8.51 -4.84 -0.88
CA LEU A 168 8.93 -5.71 0.21
C LEU A 168 10.42 -5.51 0.53
N ASN A 169 11.28 -5.34 -0.47
CA ASN A 169 12.69 -5.01 -0.25
C ASN A 169 12.86 -3.66 0.46
N GLN A 170 12.13 -2.63 0.03
CA GLN A 170 12.19 -1.31 0.67
C GLN A 170 11.69 -1.33 2.12
N PHE A 171 10.69 -2.14 2.45
CA PHE A 171 10.31 -2.36 3.85
C PHE A 171 11.39 -3.11 4.62
N ARG A 172 12.04 -4.11 4.00
CA ARG A 172 13.09 -4.92 4.63
C ARG A 172 14.35 -4.11 4.93
N ASP A 173 14.77 -3.25 4.02
CA ASP A 173 15.98 -2.43 4.15
C ASP A 173 15.76 -1.08 4.86
N GLY A 174 14.50 -0.75 5.17
CA GLY A 174 14.12 0.47 5.87
C GLY A 174 14.00 1.72 4.99
N THR A 175 14.18 1.63 3.67
CA THR A 175 13.91 2.73 2.73
C THR A 175 12.44 3.14 2.77
N ARG A 176 11.54 2.14 2.85
CA ARG A 176 10.12 2.37 3.10
C ARG A 176 9.78 2.05 4.55
N LYS A 177 9.50 3.06 5.35
CA LYS A 177 9.27 2.97 6.81
C LYS A 177 7.90 3.46 7.27
N ASN A 178 7.02 3.75 6.32
CA ASN A 178 5.68 4.29 6.60
C ASN A 178 4.67 3.27 7.15
N ASN A 179 5.11 2.03 7.44
CA ASN A 179 4.32 1.00 8.12
C ASN A 179 5.23 0.01 8.86
N GLN A 180 5.24 0.08 10.19
CA GLN A 180 6.10 -0.74 11.04
C GLN A 180 5.81 -2.24 10.92
N SER A 181 4.53 -2.63 10.87
CA SER A 181 4.16 -4.05 10.74
C SER A 181 4.71 -4.66 9.44
N MET A 182 4.67 -3.92 8.33
CA MET A 182 5.25 -4.39 7.06
C MET A 182 6.77 -4.45 7.11
N ALA A 183 7.44 -3.51 7.79
CA ALA A 183 8.89 -3.56 8.00
C ALA A 183 9.30 -4.78 8.84
N ASP A 184 8.57 -5.07 9.91
CA ASP A 184 8.82 -6.23 10.79
C ASP A 184 8.61 -7.57 10.06
N ILE A 185 7.62 -7.64 9.18
CA ILE A 185 7.33 -8.83 8.36
C ILE A 185 8.40 -9.01 7.29
N ALA A 186 8.62 -7.98 6.48
CA ALA A 186 9.57 -8.03 5.36
C ALA A 186 11.00 -8.25 5.84
N GLY A 187 11.38 -7.68 7.00
CA GLY A 187 12.69 -7.88 7.64
C GLY A 187 13.03 -9.33 7.95
N LYS A 188 12.02 -10.21 8.04
CA LYS A 188 12.19 -11.65 8.28
C LYS A 188 12.18 -12.49 7.00
N MET A 189 11.83 -11.90 5.85
CA MET A 189 11.72 -12.62 4.57
C MET A 189 13.06 -12.66 3.84
N ASN A 190 13.38 -13.79 3.21
CA ASN A 190 14.50 -13.89 2.28
C ASN A 190 14.06 -13.56 0.83
N ASP A 191 15.05 -13.40 -0.07
CA ASP A 191 14.79 -13.00 -1.47
C ASP A 191 13.87 -13.98 -2.22
N ARG A 192 14.04 -15.29 -1.97
CA ARG A 192 13.20 -16.31 -2.63
C ARG A 192 11.75 -16.21 -2.18
N GLU A 193 11.51 -15.91 -0.92
CA GLU A 193 10.16 -15.76 -0.36
C GLU A 193 9.49 -14.49 -0.84
N ILE A 194 10.24 -13.38 -0.89
CA ILE A 194 9.75 -12.12 -1.45
C ILE A 194 9.32 -12.32 -2.90
N LYS A 195 10.18 -12.95 -3.73
CA LYS A 195 9.84 -13.27 -5.12
C LYS A 195 8.63 -14.21 -5.22
N ALA A 196 8.58 -15.24 -4.38
CA ALA A 196 7.48 -16.19 -4.39
C ALA A 196 6.12 -15.54 -4.06
N VAL A 197 6.07 -14.75 -3.00
CA VAL A 197 4.84 -14.05 -2.62
C VAL A 197 4.43 -13.03 -3.69
N ALA A 198 5.38 -12.34 -4.31
CA ALA A 198 5.11 -11.39 -5.39
C ALA A 198 4.52 -12.08 -6.63
N GLU A 199 5.05 -13.25 -7.02
CA GLU A 199 4.50 -14.05 -8.11
C GLU A 199 3.08 -14.54 -7.81
N TYR A 200 2.83 -15.02 -6.59
CA TYR A 200 1.49 -15.41 -6.20
C TYR A 200 0.51 -14.24 -6.23
N ILE A 201 0.89 -13.08 -5.69
CA ILE A 201 0.08 -11.84 -5.69
C ILE A 201 -0.25 -11.40 -7.12
N ALA A 202 0.70 -11.50 -8.05
CA ALA A 202 0.47 -11.14 -9.44
C ALA A 202 -0.62 -11.97 -10.10
N GLY A 203 -0.75 -13.25 -9.74
CA GLY A 203 -1.80 -14.16 -10.23
C GLY A 203 -3.06 -14.22 -9.37
N LEU A 204 -3.11 -13.51 -8.25
CA LEU A 204 -4.23 -13.56 -7.32
C LEU A 204 -5.39 -12.67 -7.79
N HIS A 205 -6.64 -13.17 -7.77
CA HIS A 205 -7.87 -12.47 -8.19
C HIS A 205 -9.13 -13.08 -7.54
#